data_eed72e081d2dcdbc91ef80b375afe963
#
_entry.id   eed72e081d2dcdbc91ef80b375afe963
#
_cell.length_a   1.000
_cell.length_b   1.000
_cell.length_c   1.000
_cell.angle_alpha   90.00
_cell.angle_beta   90.00
_cell.angle_gamma   90.00
#
_symmetry.space_group_name_H-M   'P 1'
#
loop_
_entity.id
_entity.type
_entity.pdbx_description
1 polymer ?
#
loop_
_entity_poly.entity_id
_entity_poly.type
_entity_poly.pdbx_seq_one_letter_code
_entity_poly.pdbx_strand_id
1 'polypeptide(L)'
;MGSALLRLSILCKKLNIAIHRLSLTELHRSVEAFARKELNLRAFVRANQGDLCRIGYFVVAAFLFVFATWKRFSLPQDPLAEGDHGYLWPALMKLSGGAFAHIQGLNFLYPGMIYLILRTCADFRAISVIQHLLGLIAGGLFLATWSRLADFFPKSRLNGVAHEAMGLFGASMYLLSNGPIFFEMQIRPDAVCMFFEILIFWLIVQFFYYRAISSNARKMVVYGIAVAINAFLLASLKPSFTLMALLAVAPVIWLILNATGNLAGKVVFFSVAVPIIVALTLTEHYLRRNDQTVKTFLPETLFVIHAKIIHAQMAADLKNGETDIYSPAWLRVVCNDLESEIQRTHNLYPKVFPVLGFQPDYLKFGADSLLHRWRRQLGEERFLRFLKYWYWHSVARRPFAFIDKIAGQLGVFYSTNCPAFSAREAWPLSSWSYARSLSALSKPRSLQLLSKIPAGSAFVKHTQVLRFSDIVVNQNKGVQICHFCFARTYLAILIISVPLAGWFIFKRSRSGESKWPAFLVIFFYSANFGNVFGISVVHTTEVWRYSTVLFIAALFAQLWAIRWLIETASMKLLEVESRAAIRRSQREVPK
;
A
#
# COMPACT_ATOMS: atom_id res chain seq x y z
N MET A 1 -24.02 -19.46 7.69
CA MET A 1 -22.89 -18.78 8.35
C MET A 1 -22.35 -19.52 9.59
N GLY A 2 -23.16 -20.22 10.37
CA GLY A 2 -22.70 -20.91 11.58
C GLY A 2 -21.71 -22.07 11.36
N SER A 3 -21.84 -22.85 10.28
CA SER A 3 -20.99 -24.02 10.03
C SER A 3 -19.57 -23.65 9.54
N ALA A 4 -19.38 -22.51 8.88
CA ALA A 4 -18.07 -22.04 8.43
C ALA A 4 -17.24 -21.48 9.61
N LEU A 5 -17.89 -20.81 10.57
CA LEU A 5 -17.24 -20.29 11.77
C LEU A 5 -16.82 -21.41 12.73
N LEU A 6 -17.60 -22.49 12.82
CA LEU A 6 -17.24 -23.66 13.60
C LEU A 6 -16.02 -24.38 13.02
N ARG A 7 -15.92 -24.46 11.69
CA ARG A 7 -14.75 -25.07 10.99
C ARG A 7 -13.48 -24.24 11.17
N LEU A 8 -13.56 -22.89 11.18
CA LEU A 8 -12.42 -22.02 11.47
C LEU A 8 -11.92 -22.18 12.91
N SER A 9 -12.83 -22.25 13.89
CA SER A 9 -12.48 -22.51 15.30
C SER A 9 -11.77 -23.86 15.50
N ILE A 10 -12.25 -24.90 14.80
CA ILE A 10 -11.63 -26.24 14.83
C ILE A 10 -10.26 -26.20 14.14
N LEU A 11 -10.11 -25.44 13.05
CA LEU A 11 -8.83 -25.28 12.35
C LEU A 11 -7.79 -24.57 13.23
N CYS A 12 -8.18 -23.50 13.91
CA CYS A 12 -7.32 -22.79 14.86
C CYS A 12 -6.90 -23.66 16.05
N LYS A 13 -7.82 -24.46 16.61
CA LYS A 13 -7.47 -25.45 17.65
C LYS A 13 -6.53 -26.54 17.13
N LYS A 14 -6.75 -27.07 15.92
CA LYS A 14 -5.86 -28.05 15.30
C LYS A 14 -4.49 -27.49 14.96
N LEU A 15 -4.41 -26.22 14.51
CA LEU A 15 -3.12 -25.54 14.26
C LEU A 15 -2.34 -25.33 15.57
N ASN A 16 -3.01 -24.93 16.65
CA ASN A 16 -2.38 -24.76 17.96
C ASN A 16 -1.84 -26.10 18.53
N ILE A 17 -2.56 -27.21 18.31
CA ILE A 17 -2.12 -28.55 18.72
C ILE A 17 -0.98 -29.06 17.81
N ALA A 18 -0.97 -28.72 16.52
CA ALA A 18 0.09 -29.11 15.58
C ALA A 18 1.42 -28.39 15.88
N ILE A 19 1.37 -27.11 16.24
CA ILE A 19 2.56 -26.31 16.61
C ILE A 19 3.20 -26.83 17.91
N HIS A 20 2.40 -27.34 18.86
CA HIS A 20 2.93 -27.93 20.11
C HIS A 20 3.48 -29.35 19.96
N ARG A 21 3.28 -30.04 18.82
CA ARG A 21 3.74 -31.42 18.57
C ARG A 21 4.97 -31.56 17.67
N LEU A 22 5.48 -30.48 17.07
CA LEU A 22 6.76 -30.51 16.36
C LEU A 22 7.91 -30.49 17.37
N SER A 23 8.29 -31.67 17.83
CA SER A 23 9.41 -31.81 18.73
C SER A 23 10.72 -31.57 17.99
N LEU A 24 11.61 -30.80 18.61
CA LEU A 24 12.99 -30.54 18.17
C LEU A 24 13.77 -31.85 17.82
N THR A 25 13.32 -32.98 18.35
CA THR A 25 13.89 -34.32 18.12
C THR A 25 13.67 -34.88 16.71
N GLU A 26 12.58 -34.53 16.01
CA GLU A 26 12.36 -34.97 14.63
C GLU A 26 13.19 -34.17 13.63
N LEU A 27 13.35 -32.86 13.88
CA LEU A 27 14.25 -32.00 13.09
C LEU A 27 15.71 -32.46 13.24
N HIS A 28 16.13 -32.85 14.45
CA HIS A 28 17.47 -33.33 14.75
C HIS A 28 17.76 -34.69 14.05
N ARG A 29 16.79 -35.61 14.04
CA ARG A 29 16.92 -36.89 13.32
C ARG A 29 17.03 -36.75 11.81
N SER A 30 16.30 -35.81 11.23
CA SER A 30 16.38 -35.53 9.79
C SER A 30 17.73 -34.92 9.39
N VAL A 31 18.30 -34.04 10.22
CA VAL A 31 19.64 -33.47 10.03
C VAL A 31 20.74 -34.52 10.22
N GLU A 32 20.61 -35.42 11.20
CA GLU A 32 21.57 -36.51 11.40
C GLU A 32 21.51 -37.58 10.30
N ALA A 33 20.33 -37.91 9.77
CA ALA A 33 20.18 -38.81 8.63
C ALA A 33 20.82 -38.23 7.34
N PHE A 34 20.81 -36.93 7.20
CA PHE A 34 21.45 -36.22 6.09
C PHE A 34 22.99 -36.21 6.21
N ALA A 35 23.53 -36.13 7.44
CA ALA A 35 24.96 -36.11 7.72
C ALA A 35 25.66 -37.48 7.54
N ARG A 36 24.94 -38.59 7.53
CA ARG A 36 25.50 -39.96 7.46
C ARG A 36 25.71 -40.53 6.06
N LYS A 37 25.27 -39.86 5.01
CA LYS A 37 25.65 -40.23 3.64
C LYS A 37 26.99 -39.58 3.29
N GLU A 38 28.07 -40.36 3.26
CA GLU A 38 29.34 -39.98 2.62
C GLU A 38 29.09 -39.69 1.15
N LEU A 39 28.83 -38.42 0.84
CA LEU A 39 28.64 -37.92 -0.52
C LEU A 39 29.98 -37.43 -1.05
N ASN A 40 30.38 -38.00 -2.18
CA ASN A 40 31.47 -37.46 -2.97
C ASN A 40 31.09 -36.05 -3.44
N LEU A 41 31.35 -35.08 -2.56
CA LEU A 41 30.80 -33.70 -2.56
C LEU A 41 31.08 -33.01 -3.91
N ARG A 42 32.21 -33.28 -4.56
CA ARG A 42 32.60 -32.66 -5.82
C ARG A 42 31.82 -33.20 -7.03
N ALA A 43 31.53 -34.48 -7.08
CA ALA A 43 30.74 -35.11 -8.16
C ALA A 43 29.26 -34.76 -8.00
N PHE A 44 28.76 -34.78 -6.75
CA PHE A 44 27.40 -34.36 -6.43
C PHE A 44 27.16 -32.88 -6.72
N VAL A 45 28.10 -31.99 -6.35
CA VAL A 45 28.00 -30.55 -6.62
C VAL A 45 27.94 -30.26 -8.13
N ARG A 46 28.76 -30.93 -8.94
CA ARG A 46 28.74 -30.76 -10.41
C ARG A 46 27.49 -31.30 -11.07
N ALA A 47 27.00 -32.47 -10.64
CA ALA A 47 25.81 -33.10 -11.20
C ALA A 47 24.50 -32.39 -10.79
N ASN A 48 24.47 -31.78 -9.58
CA ASN A 48 23.26 -31.21 -8.99
C ASN A 48 23.39 -29.71 -8.65
N GLN A 49 24.25 -28.95 -9.36
CA GLN A 49 24.51 -27.55 -9.06
C GLN A 49 23.22 -26.69 -9.08
N GLY A 50 22.27 -27.00 -9.97
CA GLY A 50 20.96 -26.35 -10.03
C GLY A 50 20.11 -26.62 -8.79
N ASP A 51 20.09 -27.86 -8.33
CA ASP A 51 19.31 -28.26 -7.14
C ASP A 51 19.92 -27.74 -5.84
N LEU A 52 21.25 -27.71 -5.74
CA LEU A 52 21.95 -27.11 -4.59
C LEU A 52 21.69 -25.61 -4.47
N CYS A 53 21.72 -24.88 -5.58
CA CYS A 53 21.36 -23.46 -5.59
C CYS A 53 19.91 -23.25 -5.17
N ARG A 54 19.01 -24.14 -5.60
CA ARG A 54 17.60 -24.08 -5.23
C ARG A 54 17.38 -24.42 -3.74
N ILE A 55 18.06 -25.42 -3.23
CA ILE A 55 18.04 -25.75 -1.78
C ILE A 55 18.59 -24.56 -0.99
N GLY A 56 19.72 -23.98 -1.40
CA GLY A 56 20.30 -22.79 -0.78
C GLY A 56 19.33 -21.62 -0.74
N TYR A 57 18.62 -21.37 -1.84
CA TYR A 57 17.57 -20.36 -1.90
C TYR A 57 16.47 -20.60 -0.86
N PHE A 58 15.94 -21.82 -0.77
CA PHE A 58 14.88 -22.15 0.20
C PHE A 58 15.37 -22.05 1.65
N VAL A 59 16.61 -22.46 1.92
CA VAL A 59 17.21 -22.32 3.25
C VAL A 59 17.33 -20.85 3.66
N VAL A 60 17.85 -19.99 2.77
CA VAL A 60 17.97 -18.55 3.03
C VAL A 60 16.60 -17.90 3.18
N ALA A 61 15.63 -18.27 2.34
CA ALA A 61 14.26 -17.78 2.44
C ALA A 61 13.63 -18.20 3.77
N ALA A 62 13.76 -19.46 4.18
CA ALA A 62 13.25 -19.95 5.46
C ALA A 62 13.87 -19.19 6.65
N PHE A 63 15.20 -18.98 6.62
CA PHE A 63 15.91 -18.21 7.63
C PHE A 63 15.40 -16.75 7.72
N LEU A 64 15.18 -16.12 6.56
CA LEU A 64 14.62 -14.78 6.48
C LEU A 64 13.22 -14.73 7.12
N PHE A 65 12.36 -15.70 6.83
CA PHE A 65 11.01 -15.73 7.40
C PHE A 65 11.01 -16.03 8.90
N VAL A 66 11.86 -16.93 9.38
CA VAL A 66 12.03 -17.20 10.81
C VAL A 66 12.49 -15.93 11.53
N PHE A 67 13.50 -15.24 11.00
CA PHE A 67 14.00 -14.01 11.60
C PHE A 67 12.96 -12.87 11.53
N ALA A 68 12.25 -12.72 10.42
CA ALA A 68 11.19 -11.73 10.27
C ALA A 68 10.00 -12.00 11.22
N THR A 69 9.68 -13.26 11.45
CA THR A 69 8.66 -13.69 12.42
C THR A 69 9.12 -13.38 13.84
N TRP A 70 10.34 -13.78 14.19
CA TRP A 70 10.90 -13.45 15.50
C TRP A 70 10.91 -11.95 15.76
N LYS A 71 11.35 -11.12 14.80
CA LYS A 71 11.37 -9.66 14.92
C LYS A 71 9.99 -9.06 15.23
N ARG A 72 8.90 -9.62 14.68
CA ARG A 72 7.53 -9.17 14.91
C ARG A 72 6.97 -9.65 16.26
N PHE A 73 7.12 -10.93 16.53
CA PHE A 73 6.51 -11.56 17.70
C PHE A 73 7.34 -11.39 18.99
N SER A 74 8.55 -10.85 18.91
CA SER A 74 9.30 -10.38 20.08
C SER A 74 8.82 -9.02 20.59
N LEU A 75 7.99 -8.30 19.83
CA LEU A 75 7.38 -7.04 20.25
C LEU A 75 6.11 -7.29 21.07
N PRO A 76 5.70 -6.34 21.92
CA PRO A 76 4.37 -6.37 22.51
C PRO A 76 3.31 -6.44 21.42
N GLN A 77 2.34 -7.32 21.57
CA GLN A 77 1.29 -7.51 20.56
C GLN A 77 0.08 -6.58 20.78
N ASP A 78 0.09 -5.76 21.82
CA ASP A 78 -0.97 -4.79 22.08
C ASP A 78 -0.96 -3.71 20.99
N PRO A 79 -2.06 -3.53 20.23
CA PRO A 79 -2.08 -2.63 19.10
C PRO A 79 -2.10 -1.17 19.53
N LEU A 80 -1.52 -0.31 18.69
CA LEU A 80 -1.48 1.14 18.91
C LEU A 80 -2.77 1.79 18.39
N ALA A 81 -3.59 2.28 19.30
CA ALA A 81 -4.78 3.08 18.98
C ALA A 81 -4.35 4.54 18.77
N GLU A 82 -3.73 4.85 17.64
CA GLU A 82 -3.35 6.23 17.34
C GLU A 82 -4.54 7.06 16.88
N GLY A 83 -4.66 8.26 17.43
CA GLY A 83 -5.42 9.46 17.07
C GLY A 83 -6.73 9.38 16.27
N ASP A 84 -6.79 8.55 15.28
CA ASP A 84 -7.95 8.33 14.43
C ASP A 84 -8.88 7.26 15.02
N HIS A 85 -9.71 7.67 15.97
CA HIS A 85 -10.77 6.81 16.52
C HIS A 85 -11.71 6.25 15.43
N GLY A 86 -11.66 6.79 14.21
CA GLY A 86 -12.51 6.42 13.10
C GLY A 86 -12.43 4.95 12.69
N TYR A 87 -11.30 4.28 12.88
CA TYR A 87 -11.16 2.86 12.53
C TYR A 87 -11.61 1.91 13.65
N LEU A 88 -11.30 2.22 14.90
CA LEU A 88 -11.62 1.37 16.04
C LEU A 88 -13.07 1.56 16.51
N TRP A 89 -13.51 2.79 16.57
CA TRP A 89 -14.82 3.16 17.14
C TRP A 89 -16.03 2.46 16.53
N PRO A 90 -16.17 2.36 15.20
CA PRO A 90 -17.31 1.66 14.60
C PRO A 90 -17.39 0.19 15.05
N ALA A 91 -16.23 -0.46 15.18
CA ALA A 91 -16.17 -1.83 15.68
C ALA A 91 -16.59 -1.93 17.16
N LEU A 92 -16.10 -1.01 18.02
CA LEU A 92 -16.48 -0.97 19.43
C LEU A 92 -17.97 -0.67 19.62
N MET A 93 -18.53 0.29 18.87
CA MET A 93 -19.96 0.60 18.89
C MET A 93 -20.80 -0.63 18.55
N LYS A 94 -20.41 -1.36 17.50
CA LYS A 94 -21.10 -2.59 17.09
C LYS A 94 -20.98 -3.71 18.15
N LEU A 95 -19.80 -3.87 18.75
CA LEU A 95 -19.58 -4.85 19.82
C LEU A 95 -20.38 -4.53 21.09
N SER A 96 -20.62 -3.25 21.37
CA SER A 96 -21.45 -2.81 22.52
C SER A 96 -22.96 -2.84 22.26
N GLY A 97 -23.42 -3.47 21.16
CA GLY A 97 -24.84 -3.61 20.81
C GLY A 97 -25.42 -2.48 19.96
N GLY A 98 -24.62 -1.47 19.59
CA GLY A 98 -25.02 -0.37 18.72
C GLY A 98 -24.90 -0.68 17.22
N ALA A 99 -25.12 0.35 16.40
CA ALA A 99 -24.83 0.30 14.96
C ALA A 99 -23.36 0.66 14.69
N PHE A 100 -22.85 0.31 13.49
CA PHE A 100 -21.60 0.88 13.00
C PHE A 100 -21.81 2.38 12.75
N ALA A 101 -21.51 3.22 13.74
CA ALA A 101 -21.77 4.65 13.68
C ALA A 101 -20.47 5.44 13.47
N HIS A 102 -20.58 6.55 12.74
CA HIS A 102 -19.54 7.55 12.59
C HIS A 102 -18.18 7.04 12.08
N ILE A 103 -18.19 6.52 10.86
CA ILE A 103 -16.96 6.09 10.16
C ILE A 103 -16.16 7.32 9.63
N GLN A 104 -16.63 8.53 9.85
CA GLN A 104 -15.98 9.80 9.45
C GLN A 104 -15.54 9.81 7.96
N GLY A 105 -16.40 9.34 7.07
CA GLY A 105 -16.09 9.22 5.65
C GLY A 105 -15.12 8.07 5.29
N LEU A 106 -14.70 7.28 6.27
CA LEU A 106 -13.89 6.07 6.06
C LEU A 106 -14.77 4.91 5.57
N ASN A 107 -14.17 3.99 4.82
CA ASN A 107 -14.88 2.83 4.32
C ASN A 107 -15.04 1.77 5.41
N PHE A 108 -16.09 0.97 5.27
CA PHE A 108 -16.48 -0.03 6.26
C PHE A 108 -15.49 -1.21 6.38
N LEU A 109 -14.76 -1.55 5.33
CA LEU A 109 -14.02 -2.82 5.23
C LEU A 109 -13.03 -3.03 6.39
N TYR A 110 -12.22 -2.02 6.74
CA TYR A 110 -11.27 -2.17 7.83
C TYR A 110 -11.91 -2.17 9.22
N PRO A 111 -12.84 -1.27 9.57
CA PRO A 111 -13.62 -1.38 10.81
C PRO A 111 -14.38 -2.71 10.93
N GLY A 112 -14.92 -3.22 9.82
CA GLY A 112 -15.57 -4.52 9.77
C GLY A 112 -14.61 -5.68 10.06
N MET A 113 -13.39 -5.61 9.53
CA MET A 113 -12.32 -6.57 9.86
C MET A 113 -11.97 -6.55 11.35
N ILE A 114 -11.80 -5.36 11.96
CA ILE A 114 -11.57 -5.23 13.40
C ILE A 114 -12.73 -5.83 14.21
N TYR A 115 -13.96 -5.52 13.82
CA TYR A 115 -15.15 -6.10 14.48
C TYR A 115 -15.14 -7.62 14.44
N LEU A 116 -14.84 -8.22 13.28
CA LEU A 116 -14.78 -9.67 13.13
C LEU A 116 -13.67 -10.28 14.00
N ILE A 117 -12.48 -9.67 14.01
CA ILE A 117 -11.36 -10.12 14.84
C ILE A 117 -11.74 -10.10 16.31
N LEU A 118 -12.25 -8.97 16.82
CA LEU A 118 -12.61 -8.82 18.23
C LEU A 118 -13.81 -9.69 18.60
N ARG A 119 -14.76 -9.91 17.69
CA ARG A 119 -15.91 -10.80 17.91
C ARG A 119 -15.52 -12.27 18.02
N THR A 120 -14.49 -12.70 17.27
CA THR A 120 -14.04 -14.09 17.23
C THR A 120 -12.98 -14.41 18.27
N CYS A 121 -12.01 -13.52 18.46
CA CYS A 121 -10.85 -13.76 19.33
C CYS A 121 -11.03 -13.17 20.74
N ALA A 122 -11.91 -12.17 20.91
CA ALA A 122 -12.14 -11.44 22.17
C ALA A 122 -10.83 -10.89 22.80
N ASP A 123 -9.83 -10.58 21.97
CA ASP A 123 -8.51 -10.06 22.38
C ASP A 123 -8.02 -9.02 21.36
N PHE A 124 -7.65 -7.83 21.82
CA PHE A 124 -7.12 -6.76 20.96
C PHE A 124 -5.78 -7.12 20.32
N ARG A 125 -4.96 -7.95 20.97
CA ARG A 125 -3.67 -8.41 20.45
C ARG A 125 -3.82 -9.18 19.14
N ALA A 126 -4.96 -9.83 18.93
CA ALA A 126 -5.26 -10.51 17.66
C ALA A 126 -5.22 -9.58 16.45
N ILE A 127 -5.44 -8.27 16.62
CA ILE A 127 -5.35 -7.28 15.54
C ILE A 127 -3.90 -7.20 15.03
N SER A 128 -2.94 -6.96 15.93
CA SER A 128 -1.51 -6.90 15.57
C SER A 128 -1.01 -8.24 15.04
N VAL A 129 -1.39 -9.35 15.67
CA VAL A 129 -1.02 -10.71 15.22
C VAL A 129 -1.49 -10.96 13.77
N ILE A 130 -2.73 -10.65 13.45
CA ILE A 130 -3.27 -10.82 12.09
C ILE A 130 -2.55 -9.89 11.11
N GLN A 131 -2.29 -8.64 11.47
CA GLN A 131 -1.55 -7.70 10.62
C GLN A 131 -0.09 -8.15 10.41
N HIS A 132 0.59 -8.68 11.43
CA HIS A 132 1.91 -9.29 11.30
C HIS A 132 1.90 -10.49 10.36
N LEU A 133 0.90 -11.37 10.46
CA LEU A 133 0.74 -12.51 9.54
C LEU A 133 0.51 -12.04 8.10
N LEU A 134 -0.33 -11.01 7.89
CA LEU A 134 -0.51 -10.41 6.56
C LEU A 134 0.79 -9.81 6.01
N GLY A 135 1.60 -9.16 6.85
CA GLY A 135 2.92 -8.65 6.48
C GLY A 135 3.89 -9.77 6.06
N LEU A 136 3.91 -10.89 6.79
CA LEU A 136 4.71 -12.07 6.43
C LEU A 136 4.22 -12.69 5.12
N ILE A 137 2.91 -12.86 4.95
CA ILE A 137 2.32 -13.37 3.70
C ILE A 137 2.64 -12.43 2.52
N ALA A 138 2.63 -11.11 2.74
CA ALA A 138 3.03 -10.12 1.73
C ALA A 138 4.47 -10.33 1.27
N GLY A 139 5.42 -10.62 2.18
CA GLY A 139 6.78 -11.01 1.84
C GLY A 139 6.85 -12.30 1.02
N GLY A 140 6.02 -13.30 1.35
CA GLY A 140 5.89 -14.54 0.57
C GLY A 140 5.34 -14.31 -0.84
N LEU A 141 4.30 -13.48 -0.95
CA LEU A 141 3.75 -13.07 -2.25
C LEU A 141 4.77 -12.29 -3.08
N PHE A 142 5.59 -11.45 -2.43
CA PHE A 142 6.69 -10.76 -3.11
C PHE A 142 7.63 -11.76 -3.79
N LEU A 143 8.11 -12.77 -3.06
CA LEU A 143 8.97 -13.82 -3.60
C LEU A 143 8.28 -14.64 -4.68
N ALA A 144 7.03 -15.05 -4.48
CA ALA A 144 6.25 -15.81 -5.45
C ALA A 144 6.04 -15.02 -6.77
N THR A 145 5.75 -13.71 -6.65
CA THR A 145 5.62 -12.81 -7.80
C THR A 145 6.96 -12.66 -8.53
N TRP A 146 8.03 -12.46 -7.78
CA TRP A 146 9.37 -12.31 -8.33
C TRP A 146 9.82 -13.55 -9.09
N SER A 147 9.67 -14.73 -8.49
CA SER A 147 10.01 -16.02 -9.14
C SER A 147 9.20 -16.22 -10.43
N ARG A 148 7.89 -15.89 -10.42
CA ARG A 148 7.04 -16.00 -11.62
C ARG A 148 7.47 -15.05 -12.74
N LEU A 149 8.04 -13.90 -12.41
CA LEU A 149 8.53 -12.94 -13.40
C LEU A 149 9.70 -13.46 -14.25
N ALA A 150 10.45 -14.47 -13.78
CA ALA A 150 11.48 -15.13 -14.57
C ALA A 150 10.94 -15.71 -15.89
N ASP A 151 9.71 -16.22 -15.87
CA ASP A 151 9.08 -16.85 -17.04
C ASP A 151 8.87 -15.88 -18.22
N PHE A 152 8.87 -14.56 -17.96
CA PHE A 152 8.78 -13.53 -19.00
C PHE A 152 10.10 -13.29 -19.74
N PHE A 153 11.19 -13.91 -19.30
CA PHE A 153 12.49 -13.89 -19.96
C PHE A 153 12.94 -15.30 -20.40
N PRO A 154 12.33 -15.88 -21.44
CA PRO A 154 12.61 -17.28 -21.83
C PRO A 154 14.08 -17.53 -22.24
N LYS A 155 14.77 -16.48 -22.64
CA LYS A 155 16.19 -16.51 -22.99
C LYS A 155 16.99 -15.51 -22.12
N SER A 156 16.77 -15.59 -20.79
CA SER A 156 17.46 -14.70 -19.86
C SER A 156 18.96 -14.87 -19.92
N ARG A 157 19.70 -13.77 -19.90
CA ARG A 157 21.16 -13.71 -19.76
C ARG A 157 21.59 -13.68 -18.30
N LEU A 158 20.72 -13.17 -17.45
CA LEU A 158 20.97 -13.22 -16.01
C LEU A 158 20.78 -14.65 -15.51
N ASN A 159 21.77 -15.15 -14.78
CA ASN A 159 21.66 -16.46 -14.13
C ASN A 159 20.42 -16.50 -13.22
N GLY A 160 19.72 -17.64 -13.21
CA GLY A 160 18.56 -17.86 -12.35
C GLY A 160 18.86 -17.61 -10.87
N VAL A 161 20.06 -17.94 -10.41
CA VAL A 161 20.51 -17.65 -9.02
C VAL A 161 20.52 -16.15 -8.74
N ALA A 162 21.03 -15.34 -9.68
CA ALA A 162 21.06 -13.89 -9.52
C ALA A 162 19.64 -13.28 -9.53
N HIS A 163 18.73 -13.83 -10.35
CA HIS A 163 17.32 -13.45 -10.33
C HIS A 163 16.68 -13.71 -8.96
N GLU A 164 16.83 -14.93 -8.44
CA GLU A 164 16.26 -15.32 -7.14
C GLU A 164 16.92 -14.54 -5.97
N ALA A 165 18.23 -14.27 -6.05
CA ALA A 165 18.93 -13.45 -5.06
C ALA A 165 18.39 -12.00 -5.01
N MET A 166 18.05 -11.41 -6.15
CA MET A 166 17.38 -10.09 -6.20
C MET A 166 16.00 -10.13 -5.54
N GLY A 167 15.25 -11.21 -5.73
CA GLY A 167 13.96 -11.41 -5.06
C GLY A 167 14.10 -11.51 -3.54
N LEU A 168 15.04 -12.34 -3.06
CA LEU A 168 15.35 -12.46 -1.64
C LEU A 168 15.81 -11.14 -1.03
N PHE A 169 16.66 -10.39 -1.74
CA PHE A 169 17.07 -9.06 -1.32
C PHE A 169 15.88 -8.11 -1.15
N GLY A 170 14.98 -8.05 -2.14
CA GLY A 170 13.77 -7.22 -2.05
C GLY A 170 12.85 -7.64 -0.92
N ALA A 171 12.59 -8.93 -0.77
CA ALA A 171 11.80 -9.46 0.33
C ALA A 171 12.43 -9.16 1.70
N SER A 172 13.77 -9.26 1.82
CA SER A 172 14.47 -8.93 3.06
C SER A 172 14.37 -7.45 3.41
N MET A 173 14.49 -6.55 2.42
CA MET A 173 14.25 -5.12 2.64
C MET A 173 12.84 -4.85 3.17
N TYR A 174 11.81 -5.52 2.64
CA TYR A 174 10.45 -5.34 3.12
C TYR A 174 10.23 -5.95 4.52
N LEU A 175 10.59 -7.23 4.68
CA LEU A 175 10.31 -8.00 5.89
C LEU A 175 11.07 -7.50 7.13
N LEU A 176 12.25 -6.92 6.95
CA LEU A 176 13.10 -6.47 8.05
C LEU A 176 13.01 -4.97 8.32
N SER A 177 12.27 -4.21 7.51
CA SER A 177 12.10 -2.77 7.70
C SER A 177 11.15 -2.44 8.86
N ASN A 178 11.55 -1.47 9.69
CA ASN A 178 10.77 -1.03 10.84
C ASN A 178 9.44 -0.37 10.45
N GLY A 179 9.40 0.37 9.34
CA GLY A 179 8.20 1.08 8.89
C GLY A 179 6.98 0.17 8.72
N PRO A 180 7.03 -0.87 7.87
CA PRO A 180 5.97 -1.87 7.74
C PRO A 180 5.58 -2.51 9.07
N ILE A 181 6.55 -2.97 9.88
CA ILE A 181 6.31 -3.61 11.17
C ILE A 181 5.57 -2.66 12.13
N PHE A 182 5.94 -1.38 12.16
CA PHE A 182 5.28 -0.39 12.97
C PHE A 182 3.82 -0.17 12.56
N PHE A 183 3.51 -0.17 11.26
CA PHE A 183 2.13 -0.07 10.79
C PHE A 183 1.31 -1.34 11.05
N GLU A 184 1.96 -2.49 11.08
CA GLU A 184 1.32 -3.76 11.48
C GLU A 184 0.87 -3.74 12.96
N MET A 185 1.49 -2.91 13.80
CA MET A 185 1.07 -2.70 15.19
C MET A 185 -0.02 -1.65 15.35
N GLN A 186 -0.33 -0.83 14.35
CA GLN A 186 -1.32 0.23 14.45
C GLN A 186 -2.73 -0.25 14.07
N ILE A 187 -3.75 0.29 14.75
CA ILE A 187 -5.15 0.11 14.33
C ILE A 187 -5.44 1.03 13.15
N ARG A 188 -4.90 0.67 11.98
CA ARG A 188 -5.02 1.40 10.71
C ARG A 188 -4.98 0.43 9.53
N PRO A 189 -5.62 0.76 8.39
CA PRO A 189 -5.63 -0.12 7.22
C PRO A 189 -4.28 -0.20 6.50
N ASP A 190 -3.30 0.60 6.89
CA ASP A 190 -2.05 0.80 6.16
C ASP A 190 -1.27 -0.51 5.95
N ALA A 191 -1.15 -1.37 6.98
CA ALA A 191 -0.52 -2.69 6.85
C ALA A 191 -1.31 -3.64 5.94
N VAL A 192 -2.64 -3.60 6.06
CA VAL A 192 -3.53 -4.42 5.23
C VAL A 192 -3.45 -3.96 3.76
N CYS A 193 -3.32 -2.64 3.51
CA CYS A 193 -3.11 -2.12 2.16
C CYS A 193 -1.83 -2.66 1.52
N MET A 194 -0.70 -2.72 2.24
CA MET A 194 0.56 -3.28 1.71
C MET A 194 0.41 -4.74 1.26
N PHE A 195 -0.36 -5.54 2.01
CA PHE A 195 -0.69 -6.91 1.59
C PHE A 195 -1.50 -6.93 0.29
N PHE A 196 -2.56 -6.11 0.18
CA PHE A 196 -3.39 -6.06 -1.02
C PHE A 196 -2.65 -5.46 -2.24
N GLU A 197 -1.69 -4.56 -2.04
CA GLU A 197 -0.82 -4.05 -3.11
C GLU A 197 0.02 -5.16 -3.74
N ILE A 198 0.73 -5.95 -2.94
CA ILE A 198 1.55 -7.04 -3.49
C ILE A 198 0.69 -8.18 -4.03
N LEU A 199 -0.48 -8.42 -3.44
CA LEU A 199 -1.44 -9.39 -3.94
C LEU A 199 -1.94 -8.98 -5.34
N ILE A 200 -2.21 -7.68 -5.59
CA ILE A 200 -2.61 -7.22 -6.92
C ILE A 200 -1.47 -7.41 -7.94
N PHE A 201 -0.22 -7.21 -7.54
CA PHE A 201 0.93 -7.47 -8.41
C PHE A 201 1.06 -8.95 -8.75
N TRP A 202 0.91 -9.83 -7.76
CA TRP A 202 0.90 -11.27 -7.99
C TRP A 202 -0.22 -11.72 -8.93
N LEU A 203 -1.43 -11.25 -8.68
CA LEU A 203 -2.61 -11.57 -9.51
C LEU A 203 -2.46 -11.07 -10.96
N ILE A 204 -1.94 -9.87 -11.16
CA ILE A 204 -1.67 -9.30 -12.49
C ILE A 204 -0.57 -10.08 -13.22
N VAL A 205 0.51 -10.44 -12.53
CA VAL A 205 1.60 -11.24 -13.13
C VAL A 205 1.08 -12.61 -13.53
N GLN A 206 0.25 -13.26 -12.71
CA GLN A 206 -0.41 -14.52 -13.09
C GLN A 206 -1.36 -14.34 -14.27
N PHE A 207 -2.17 -13.27 -14.28
CA PHE A 207 -3.05 -12.96 -15.40
C PHE A 207 -2.27 -12.84 -16.72
N PHE A 208 -1.18 -12.06 -16.74
CA PHE A 208 -0.33 -11.91 -17.93
C PHE A 208 0.40 -13.20 -18.30
N TYR A 209 0.85 -13.97 -17.32
CA TYR A 209 1.46 -15.28 -17.56
C TYR A 209 0.50 -16.22 -18.30
N TYR A 210 -0.74 -16.35 -17.82
CA TYR A 210 -1.73 -17.21 -18.48
C TYR A 210 -2.23 -16.64 -19.81
N ARG A 211 -2.12 -15.35 -20.02
CA ARG A 211 -2.47 -14.71 -21.30
C ARG A 211 -1.35 -14.84 -22.34
N ALA A 212 -0.10 -14.63 -21.94
CA ALA A 212 1.01 -14.42 -22.86
C ALA A 212 1.91 -15.66 -23.03
N ILE A 213 2.05 -16.49 -21.99
CA ILE A 213 3.00 -17.59 -21.96
C ILE A 213 2.26 -18.94 -22.01
N SER A 214 1.39 -19.20 -21.05
CA SER A 214 0.68 -20.48 -20.95
C SER A 214 -0.54 -20.60 -21.87
N SER A 215 -1.06 -19.49 -22.41
CA SER A 215 -2.25 -19.42 -23.26
C SER A 215 -3.49 -20.13 -22.68
N ASN A 216 -3.63 -20.16 -21.33
CA ASN A 216 -4.74 -20.80 -20.65
C ASN A 216 -5.87 -19.80 -20.36
N ALA A 217 -6.88 -19.77 -21.25
CA ALA A 217 -7.98 -18.82 -21.17
C ALA A 217 -8.81 -18.92 -19.88
N ARG A 218 -9.02 -20.13 -19.32
CA ARG A 218 -9.79 -20.31 -18.07
C ARG A 218 -9.07 -19.67 -16.89
N LYS A 219 -7.77 -19.99 -16.70
CA LYS A 219 -6.96 -19.41 -15.62
C LYS A 219 -6.81 -17.91 -15.79
N MET A 220 -6.63 -17.42 -17.02
CA MET A 220 -6.62 -15.97 -17.31
C MET A 220 -7.88 -15.28 -16.77
N VAL A 221 -9.08 -15.83 -17.06
CA VAL A 221 -10.34 -15.26 -16.58
C VAL A 221 -10.43 -15.28 -15.05
N VAL A 222 -10.05 -16.39 -14.41
CA VAL A 222 -10.07 -16.51 -12.94
C VAL A 222 -9.16 -15.46 -12.30
N TYR A 223 -7.93 -15.31 -12.78
CA TYR A 223 -7.02 -14.28 -12.26
C TYR A 223 -7.51 -12.85 -12.58
N GLY A 224 -8.15 -12.65 -13.73
CA GLY A 224 -8.78 -11.36 -14.06
C GLY A 224 -9.89 -10.99 -13.08
N ILE A 225 -10.78 -11.92 -12.73
CA ILE A 225 -11.81 -11.74 -11.71
C ILE A 225 -11.15 -11.40 -10.35
N ALA A 226 -10.13 -12.16 -9.97
CA ALA A 226 -9.41 -11.94 -8.72
C ALA A 226 -8.74 -10.55 -8.67
N VAL A 227 -8.16 -10.06 -9.79
CA VAL A 227 -7.64 -8.68 -9.91
C VAL A 227 -8.74 -7.66 -9.65
N ALA A 228 -9.90 -7.80 -10.32
CA ALA A 228 -11.01 -6.85 -10.18
C ALA A 228 -11.53 -6.77 -8.74
N ILE A 229 -11.72 -7.93 -8.08
CA ILE A 229 -12.16 -8.00 -6.68
C ILE A 229 -11.11 -7.42 -5.75
N ASN A 230 -9.83 -7.80 -5.91
CA ASN A 230 -8.75 -7.30 -5.06
C ASN A 230 -8.55 -5.78 -5.21
N ALA A 231 -8.64 -5.26 -6.43
CA ALA A 231 -8.56 -3.83 -6.71
C ALA A 231 -9.70 -3.06 -6.02
N PHE A 232 -10.92 -3.59 -6.05
CA PHE A 232 -12.05 -3.02 -5.33
C PHE A 232 -11.84 -3.04 -3.81
N LEU A 233 -11.39 -4.17 -3.26
CA LEU A 233 -11.09 -4.28 -1.82
C LEU A 233 -10.01 -3.29 -1.38
N LEU A 234 -8.94 -3.13 -2.16
CA LEU A 234 -7.87 -2.17 -1.88
C LEU A 234 -8.39 -0.72 -1.89
N ALA A 235 -9.20 -0.35 -2.89
CA ALA A 235 -9.84 0.98 -2.95
C ALA A 235 -10.83 1.19 -1.79
N SER A 236 -11.55 0.14 -1.36
CA SER A 236 -12.45 0.17 -0.20
C SER A 236 -11.71 0.26 1.13
N LEU A 237 -10.50 -0.32 1.25
CA LEU A 237 -9.66 -0.13 2.44
C LEU A 237 -9.21 1.31 2.59
N LYS A 238 -8.78 1.94 1.48
CA LYS A 238 -8.26 3.29 1.49
C LYS A 238 -8.53 3.97 0.14
N PRO A 239 -9.39 5.00 0.06
CA PRO A 239 -9.80 5.63 -1.20
C PRO A 239 -8.66 6.20 -2.05
N SER A 240 -7.49 6.49 -1.45
CA SER A 240 -6.32 6.93 -2.21
C SER A 240 -5.81 5.91 -3.23
N PHE A 241 -6.15 4.63 -3.05
CA PHE A 241 -5.81 3.56 -3.99
C PHE A 241 -6.77 3.42 -5.18
N THR A 242 -7.82 4.24 -5.27
CA THR A 242 -8.81 4.12 -6.36
C THR A 242 -8.16 4.20 -7.74
N LEU A 243 -7.25 5.15 -7.96
CA LEU A 243 -6.58 5.27 -9.27
C LEU A 243 -5.64 4.09 -9.54
N MET A 244 -4.90 3.61 -8.54
CA MET A 244 -4.12 2.38 -8.67
C MET A 244 -5.00 1.17 -9.02
N ALA A 245 -6.14 1.03 -8.37
CA ALA A 245 -7.12 -0.03 -8.64
C ALA A 245 -7.65 0.04 -10.09
N LEU A 246 -7.99 1.23 -10.57
CA LEU A 246 -8.41 1.45 -11.96
C LEU A 246 -7.30 1.10 -12.96
N LEU A 247 -6.06 1.53 -12.70
CA LEU A 247 -4.91 1.21 -13.55
C LEU A 247 -4.60 -0.30 -13.57
N ALA A 248 -4.91 -1.04 -12.50
CA ALA A 248 -4.76 -2.49 -12.46
C ALA A 248 -5.87 -3.22 -13.24
N VAL A 249 -7.11 -2.75 -13.14
CA VAL A 249 -8.27 -3.40 -13.76
C VAL A 249 -8.39 -3.06 -15.25
N ALA A 250 -8.04 -1.86 -15.68
CA ALA A 250 -8.18 -1.42 -17.07
C ALA A 250 -7.51 -2.35 -18.10
N PRO A 251 -6.22 -2.75 -17.96
CA PRO A 251 -5.58 -3.67 -18.89
C PRO A 251 -6.22 -5.07 -18.86
N VAL A 252 -6.73 -5.51 -17.71
CA VAL A 252 -7.43 -6.81 -17.58
C VAL A 252 -8.71 -6.80 -18.38
N ILE A 253 -9.55 -5.78 -18.19
CA ILE A 253 -10.82 -5.63 -18.95
C ILE A 253 -10.50 -5.54 -20.45
N TRP A 254 -9.56 -4.69 -20.82
CA TRP A 254 -9.19 -4.49 -22.22
C TRP A 254 -8.73 -5.80 -22.90
N LEU A 255 -7.87 -6.58 -22.24
CA LEU A 255 -7.37 -7.84 -22.79
C LEU A 255 -8.42 -8.95 -22.80
N ILE A 256 -9.33 -9.00 -21.83
CA ILE A 256 -10.45 -9.94 -21.83
C ILE A 256 -11.42 -9.62 -22.97
N LEU A 257 -11.76 -8.34 -23.16
CA LEU A 257 -12.67 -7.91 -24.23
C LEU A 257 -12.09 -8.16 -25.63
N ASN A 258 -10.78 -7.97 -25.81
CA ASN A 258 -10.09 -8.20 -27.08
C ASN A 258 -9.65 -9.67 -27.31
N ALA A 259 -9.96 -10.60 -26.40
CA ALA A 259 -9.70 -12.01 -26.62
C ALA A 259 -10.71 -12.57 -27.63
N THR A 260 -10.22 -12.85 -28.86
CA THR A 260 -11.03 -13.45 -29.92
C THR A 260 -11.45 -14.89 -29.57
N GLY A 261 -12.67 -15.29 -29.89
CA GLY A 261 -13.16 -16.67 -29.69
C GLY A 261 -13.50 -17.07 -28.25
N ASN A 262 -13.32 -16.17 -27.22
CA ASN A 262 -13.58 -16.50 -25.82
C ASN A 262 -14.83 -15.79 -25.27
N LEU A 263 -15.98 -15.95 -25.92
CA LEU A 263 -17.23 -15.34 -25.45
C LEU A 263 -17.63 -15.86 -24.05
N ALA A 264 -17.52 -17.16 -23.81
CA ALA A 264 -17.83 -17.76 -22.50
C ALA A 264 -16.96 -17.15 -21.38
N GLY A 265 -15.67 -16.93 -21.63
CA GLY A 265 -14.77 -16.29 -20.65
C GLY A 265 -15.15 -14.84 -20.36
N LYS A 266 -15.60 -14.08 -21.38
CA LYS A 266 -16.11 -12.71 -21.19
C LYS A 266 -17.37 -12.72 -20.33
N VAL A 267 -18.32 -13.58 -20.65
CA VAL A 267 -19.56 -13.72 -19.87
C VAL A 267 -19.25 -14.09 -18.43
N VAL A 268 -18.41 -15.10 -18.19
CA VAL A 268 -18.02 -15.52 -16.83
C VAL A 268 -17.35 -14.39 -16.06
N PHE A 269 -16.42 -13.64 -16.70
CA PHE A 269 -15.76 -12.51 -16.03
C PHE A 269 -16.77 -11.48 -15.52
N PHE A 270 -17.66 -10.99 -16.39
CA PHE A 270 -18.62 -9.97 -16.01
C PHE A 270 -19.71 -10.49 -15.07
N SER A 271 -20.20 -11.72 -15.29
CA SER A 271 -21.24 -12.34 -14.46
C SER A 271 -20.77 -12.68 -13.05
N VAL A 272 -19.46 -12.76 -12.80
CA VAL A 272 -18.92 -13.03 -11.47
C VAL A 272 -18.38 -11.75 -10.83
N ALA A 273 -17.49 -11.02 -11.53
CA ALA A 273 -16.84 -9.84 -10.94
C ALA A 273 -17.84 -8.71 -10.64
N VAL A 274 -18.75 -8.40 -11.58
CA VAL A 274 -19.67 -7.28 -11.40
C VAL A 274 -20.66 -7.51 -10.24
N PRO A 275 -21.37 -8.66 -10.14
CA PRO A 275 -22.27 -8.89 -8.99
C PRO A 275 -21.56 -8.86 -7.64
N ILE A 276 -20.33 -9.39 -7.55
CA ILE A 276 -19.56 -9.35 -6.30
C ILE A 276 -19.23 -7.90 -5.91
N ILE A 277 -18.72 -7.11 -6.86
CA ILE A 277 -18.38 -5.69 -6.62
C ILE A 277 -19.64 -4.90 -6.27
N VAL A 278 -20.75 -5.12 -6.98
CA VAL A 278 -22.04 -4.48 -6.69
C VAL A 278 -22.52 -4.86 -5.29
N ALA A 279 -22.50 -6.14 -4.93
CA ALA A 279 -22.90 -6.62 -3.61
C ALA A 279 -22.06 -5.98 -2.49
N LEU A 280 -20.73 -5.91 -2.67
CA LEU A 280 -19.82 -5.26 -1.72
C LEU A 280 -20.12 -3.75 -1.61
N THR A 281 -20.34 -3.06 -2.75
CA THR A 281 -20.69 -1.63 -2.79
C THR A 281 -22.03 -1.36 -2.10
N LEU A 282 -23.04 -2.18 -2.37
CA LEU A 282 -24.36 -2.04 -1.73
C LEU A 282 -24.28 -2.31 -0.22
N THR A 283 -23.50 -3.31 0.18
CA THR A 283 -23.25 -3.59 1.60
C THR A 283 -22.59 -2.39 2.29
N GLU A 284 -21.55 -1.81 1.67
CA GLU A 284 -20.88 -0.63 2.19
C GLU A 284 -21.83 0.57 2.28
N HIS A 285 -22.60 0.82 1.23
CA HIS A 285 -23.59 1.89 1.20
C HIS A 285 -24.68 1.68 2.29
N TYR A 286 -25.20 0.47 2.44
CA TYR A 286 -26.19 0.13 3.48
C TYR A 286 -25.66 0.38 4.88
N LEU A 287 -24.44 -0.05 5.17
CA LEU A 287 -23.81 0.10 6.49
C LEU A 287 -23.50 1.57 6.82
N ARG A 288 -23.25 2.39 5.81
CA ARG A 288 -22.92 3.83 5.95
C ARG A 288 -24.12 4.76 5.79
N ARG A 289 -25.32 4.25 5.53
CA ARG A 289 -26.51 5.06 5.20
C ARG A 289 -26.88 6.12 6.26
N ASN A 290 -26.57 5.86 7.53
CA ASN A 290 -26.86 6.74 8.65
C ASN A 290 -25.67 7.65 9.03
N ASP A 291 -24.54 7.55 8.31
CA ASP A 291 -23.36 8.38 8.57
C ASP A 291 -23.40 9.65 7.73
N GLN A 292 -23.82 10.76 8.34
CA GLN A 292 -23.88 12.07 7.67
C GLN A 292 -22.48 12.57 7.26
N THR A 293 -21.42 12.12 7.94
CA THR A 293 -20.05 12.54 7.63
C THR A 293 -19.55 12.03 6.27
N VAL A 294 -20.17 10.99 5.73
CA VAL A 294 -19.86 10.46 4.38
C VAL A 294 -20.03 11.54 3.31
N LYS A 295 -21.07 12.37 3.44
CA LYS A 295 -21.38 13.43 2.44
C LYS A 295 -20.41 14.61 2.52
N THR A 296 -19.90 14.92 3.71
CA THR A 296 -19.11 16.14 3.96
C THR A 296 -17.61 15.90 3.95
N PHE A 297 -17.15 14.68 4.25
CA PHE A 297 -15.74 14.36 4.44
C PHE A 297 -14.86 14.74 3.24
N LEU A 298 -15.24 14.34 2.02
CA LEU A 298 -14.45 14.64 0.82
C LEU A 298 -14.50 16.14 0.46
N PRO A 299 -15.66 16.83 0.42
CA PRO A 299 -15.70 18.27 0.19
C PRO A 299 -14.90 19.07 1.22
N GLU A 300 -14.97 18.73 2.50
CA GLU A 300 -14.15 19.35 3.54
C GLU A 300 -12.67 19.14 3.31
N THR A 301 -12.27 17.91 3.01
CA THR A 301 -10.87 17.57 2.76
C THR A 301 -10.34 18.35 1.56
N LEU A 302 -11.06 18.36 0.44
CA LEU A 302 -10.68 19.12 -0.75
C LEU A 302 -10.59 20.64 -0.46
N PHE A 303 -11.52 21.18 0.32
CA PHE A 303 -11.49 22.58 0.69
C PHE A 303 -10.25 22.92 1.52
N VAL A 304 -9.98 22.17 2.61
CA VAL A 304 -8.89 22.51 3.53
C VAL A 304 -7.51 22.35 2.92
N ILE A 305 -7.29 21.34 2.07
CA ILE A 305 -5.97 21.15 1.43
C ILE A 305 -5.69 22.15 0.31
N HIS A 306 -6.73 22.81 -0.22
CA HIS A 306 -6.62 23.87 -1.22
C HIS A 306 -6.95 25.26 -0.64
N ALA A 307 -7.01 25.38 0.69
CA ALA A 307 -7.49 26.59 1.37
C ALA A 307 -6.76 27.87 0.93
N LYS A 308 -5.45 27.83 0.70
CA LYS A 308 -4.70 28.99 0.17
C LYS A 308 -5.18 29.43 -1.22
N ILE A 309 -5.43 28.48 -2.11
CA ILE A 309 -5.89 28.77 -3.48
C ILE A 309 -7.31 29.30 -3.44
N ILE A 310 -8.16 28.70 -2.61
CA ILE A 310 -9.56 29.12 -2.40
C ILE A 310 -9.60 30.51 -1.77
N HIS A 311 -8.80 30.76 -0.73
CA HIS A 311 -8.69 32.10 -0.11
C HIS A 311 -8.28 33.15 -1.13
N ALA A 312 -7.24 32.89 -1.94
CA ALA A 312 -6.79 33.83 -2.97
C ALA A 312 -7.87 34.11 -4.03
N GLN A 313 -8.75 33.12 -4.32
CA GLN A 313 -9.89 33.35 -5.22
C GLN A 313 -10.98 34.14 -4.55
N MET A 314 -11.35 33.83 -3.29
CA MET A 314 -12.32 34.61 -2.52
C MET A 314 -11.91 36.11 -2.42
N ALA A 315 -10.65 36.38 -2.13
CA ALA A 315 -10.10 37.73 -2.04
C ALA A 315 -10.16 38.47 -3.40
N ALA A 316 -9.91 37.75 -4.51
CA ALA A 316 -10.02 38.31 -5.84
C ALA A 316 -11.48 38.68 -6.19
N ASP A 317 -12.43 37.80 -5.91
CA ASP A 317 -13.86 38.05 -6.17
C ASP A 317 -14.39 39.19 -5.33
N LEU A 318 -13.98 39.28 -4.05
CA LEU A 318 -14.32 40.44 -3.20
C LEU A 318 -13.78 41.76 -3.75
N LYS A 319 -12.55 41.75 -4.29
CA LYS A 319 -11.92 42.94 -4.89
C LYS A 319 -12.62 43.36 -6.18
N ASN A 320 -13.04 42.39 -6.98
CA ASN A 320 -13.69 42.64 -8.28
C ASN A 320 -15.21 42.90 -8.16
N GLY A 321 -15.79 42.70 -6.99
CA GLY A 321 -17.24 42.76 -6.79
C GLY A 321 -18.02 41.57 -7.34
N GLU A 322 -17.36 40.46 -7.69
CA GLU A 322 -17.97 39.24 -8.21
C GLU A 322 -18.53 38.38 -7.06
N THR A 323 -19.56 38.86 -6.35
CA THR A 323 -20.07 38.22 -5.12
C THR A 323 -21.56 37.83 -5.24
N ASP A 324 -21.99 37.39 -6.42
CA ASP A 324 -23.40 37.17 -6.76
C ASP A 324 -24.15 36.18 -5.86
N ILE A 325 -23.44 35.20 -5.30
CA ILE A 325 -24.04 34.07 -4.52
C ILE A 325 -24.01 34.34 -3.01
N TYR A 326 -23.02 35.06 -2.51
CA TYR A 326 -22.82 35.32 -1.07
C TYR A 326 -22.71 36.84 -0.80
N SER A 327 -23.30 37.30 0.33
CA SER A 327 -23.19 38.72 0.65
C SER A 327 -21.72 39.11 0.83
N PRO A 328 -21.29 40.27 0.25
CA PRO A 328 -19.90 40.72 0.34
C PRO A 328 -19.41 40.88 1.78
N ALA A 329 -20.27 41.31 2.68
CA ALA A 329 -19.96 41.48 4.09
C ALA A 329 -19.63 40.14 4.77
N TRP A 330 -20.46 39.14 4.55
CA TRP A 330 -20.23 37.78 5.11
C TRP A 330 -19.00 37.11 4.49
N LEU A 331 -18.82 37.21 3.15
CA LEU A 331 -17.68 36.64 2.47
C LEU A 331 -16.37 37.28 2.94
N ARG A 332 -16.36 38.57 3.27
CA ARG A 332 -15.18 39.23 3.85
C ARG A 332 -14.81 38.67 5.20
N VAL A 333 -15.78 38.39 6.07
CA VAL A 333 -15.54 37.73 7.37
C VAL A 333 -14.97 36.35 7.16
N VAL A 334 -15.56 35.52 6.29
CA VAL A 334 -15.08 34.18 5.97
C VAL A 334 -13.65 34.20 5.41
N CYS A 335 -13.35 35.13 4.54
CA CYS A 335 -12.02 35.27 3.94
C CYS A 335 -10.97 35.63 5.01
N ASN A 336 -11.26 36.57 5.88
CA ASN A 336 -10.37 36.97 6.99
C ASN A 336 -10.18 35.82 8.01
N ASP A 337 -11.25 35.10 8.35
CA ASP A 337 -11.18 33.94 9.22
C ASP A 337 -10.26 32.85 8.64
N LEU A 338 -10.41 32.57 7.34
CA LEU A 338 -9.62 31.58 6.64
C LEU A 338 -8.14 31.98 6.58
N GLU A 339 -7.85 33.24 6.28
CA GLU A 339 -6.48 33.77 6.28
C GLU A 339 -5.84 33.68 7.66
N SER A 340 -6.55 34.12 8.70
CA SER A 340 -6.08 34.07 10.08
C SER A 340 -5.71 32.63 10.51
N GLU A 341 -6.56 31.65 10.19
CA GLU A 341 -6.28 30.22 10.51
C GLU A 341 -5.13 29.66 9.69
N ILE A 342 -4.99 30.00 8.41
CA ILE A 342 -3.85 29.59 7.59
C ILE A 342 -2.54 30.16 8.18
N GLN A 343 -2.51 31.44 8.55
CA GLN A 343 -1.33 32.08 9.14
C GLN A 343 -1.00 31.49 10.51
N ARG A 344 -2.00 31.26 11.36
CA ARG A 344 -1.81 30.64 12.68
C ARG A 344 -1.16 29.26 12.57
N THR A 345 -1.57 28.47 11.60
CA THR A 345 -1.07 27.08 11.43
C THR A 345 0.23 27.01 10.65
N HIS A 346 0.56 28.02 9.84
CA HIS A 346 1.85 28.16 9.18
C HIS A 346 3.00 28.24 10.20
N ASN A 347 2.84 29.05 11.23
CA ASN A 347 3.84 29.28 12.27
C ASN A 347 4.04 28.07 13.19
N LEU A 348 3.06 27.16 13.28
CA LEU A 348 3.14 26.01 14.16
C LEU A 348 3.97 24.84 13.56
N TYR A 349 3.85 24.58 12.25
CA TYR A 349 4.43 23.39 11.62
C TYR A 349 5.02 23.67 10.21
N PRO A 350 5.96 24.60 10.05
CA PRO A 350 6.44 25.02 8.72
C PRO A 350 7.15 23.93 7.92
N LYS A 351 7.69 22.89 8.61
CA LYS A 351 8.45 21.80 7.97
C LYS A 351 7.61 20.56 7.65
N VAL A 352 6.42 20.41 8.23
CA VAL A 352 5.63 19.17 8.11
C VAL A 352 4.86 19.12 6.79
N PHE A 353 4.41 20.28 6.29
CA PHE A 353 3.68 20.39 5.03
C PHE A 353 4.39 21.36 4.08
N PRO A 354 5.53 20.98 3.50
CA PRO A 354 6.39 21.91 2.77
C PRO A 354 5.72 22.53 1.54
N VAL A 355 4.79 21.82 0.89
CA VAL A 355 4.06 22.32 -0.29
C VAL A 355 2.88 23.19 0.09
N LEU A 356 2.10 22.79 1.11
CA LEU A 356 0.94 23.56 1.56
C LEU A 356 1.38 24.79 2.36
N GLY A 357 2.46 24.67 3.13
CA GLY A 357 3.00 25.72 3.99
C GLY A 357 2.08 26.09 5.18
N PHE A 358 1.13 25.21 5.54
CA PHE A 358 0.28 25.32 6.73
C PHE A 358 -0.28 23.94 7.09
N GLN A 359 -0.81 23.77 8.31
CA GLN A 359 -1.37 22.50 8.78
C GLN A 359 -2.91 22.48 8.56
N PRO A 360 -3.42 21.85 7.50
CA PRO A 360 -4.83 21.89 7.13
C PRO A 360 -5.76 21.15 8.11
N ASP A 361 -5.24 20.21 8.91
CA ASP A 361 -6.05 19.46 9.87
C ASP A 361 -6.66 20.36 10.94
N TYR A 362 -6.00 21.46 11.29
CA TYR A 362 -6.55 22.44 12.25
C TYR A 362 -7.79 23.18 11.72
N LEU A 363 -7.92 23.33 10.39
CA LEU A 363 -9.12 23.91 9.79
C LEU A 363 -10.33 22.98 9.95
N LYS A 364 -10.09 21.65 10.02
CA LYS A 364 -11.15 20.63 9.97
C LYS A 364 -11.41 19.95 11.30
N PHE A 365 -10.36 19.55 12.03
CA PHE A 365 -10.48 18.72 13.23
C PHE A 365 -10.42 19.57 14.51
N GLY A 366 -11.30 19.25 15.45
CA GLY A 366 -11.47 19.97 16.71
C GLY A 366 -12.86 20.61 16.81
N ALA A 367 -13.39 20.69 18.03
CA ALA A 367 -14.75 21.20 18.29
C ALA A 367 -14.94 22.65 17.82
N ASP A 368 -13.88 23.46 17.90
CA ASP A 368 -13.88 24.87 17.52
C ASP A 368 -13.11 25.16 16.23
N SER A 369 -12.86 24.12 15.41
CA SER A 369 -12.24 24.32 14.11
C SER A 369 -13.10 25.21 13.20
N LEU A 370 -12.44 25.87 12.23
CA LEU A 370 -13.09 26.83 11.34
C LEU A 370 -14.29 26.21 10.61
N LEU A 371 -14.13 25.00 10.06
CA LEU A 371 -15.22 24.33 9.35
C LEU A 371 -16.38 23.95 10.27
N HIS A 372 -16.11 23.58 11.54
CA HIS A 372 -17.19 23.33 12.51
C HIS A 372 -17.96 24.61 12.88
N ARG A 373 -17.30 25.77 12.99
CA ARG A 373 -17.94 27.07 13.22
C ARG A 373 -18.85 27.43 12.03
N TRP A 374 -18.34 27.32 10.80
CA TRP A 374 -19.13 27.62 9.60
C TRP A 374 -20.30 26.63 9.40
N ARG A 375 -20.11 25.35 9.73
CA ARG A 375 -21.20 24.37 9.67
C ARG A 375 -22.34 24.72 10.63
N ARG A 376 -22.02 25.16 11.87
CA ARG A 376 -23.03 25.63 12.83
C ARG A 376 -23.77 26.87 12.35
N GLN A 377 -23.08 27.80 11.68
CA GLN A 377 -23.68 29.05 11.17
C GLN A 377 -24.57 28.80 9.94
N LEU A 378 -24.12 27.98 9.00
CA LEU A 378 -24.82 27.80 7.72
C LEU A 378 -25.85 26.68 7.73
N GLY A 379 -25.74 25.74 8.66
CA GLY A 379 -26.41 24.44 8.59
C GLY A 379 -25.77 23.53 7.54
N GLU A 380 -26.01 22.21 7.66
CA GLU A 380 -25.31 21.15 6.92
C GLU A 380 -25.39 21.34 5.40
N GLU A 381 -26.59 21.59 4.87
CA GLU A 381 -26.81 21.65 3.42
C GLU A 381 -26.16 22.88 2.77
N ARG A 382 -26.33 24.07 3.38
CA ARG A 382 -25.73 25.31 2.87
C ARG A 382 -24.21 25.25 3.00
N PHE A 383 -23.70 24.68 4.10
CA PHE A 383 -22.29 24.47 4.30
C PHE A 383 -21.68 23.56 3.21
N LEU A 384 -22.34 22.44 2.88
CA LEU A 384 -21.88 21.55 1.83
C LEU A 384 -21.87 22.22 0.45
N ARG A 385 -22.92 23.01 0.15
CA ARG A 385 -22.99 23.82 -1.09
C ARG A 385 -21.87 24.86 -1.15
N PHE A 386 -21.58 25.53 -0.03
CA PHE A 386 -20.50 26.50 0.10
C PHE A 386 -19.13 25.87 -0.21
N LEU A 387 -18.79 24.74 0.42
CA LEU A 387 -17.52 24.06 0.18
C LEU A 387 -17.36 23.64 -1.28
N LYS A 388 -18.39 23.01 -1.87
CA LYS A 388 -18.37 22.57 -3.26
C LYS A 388 -18.25 23.72 -4.22
N TYR A 389 -19.01 24.80 -4.02
CA TYR A 389 -18.97 25.98 -4.87
C TYR A 389 -17.55 26.56 -4.89
N TRP A 390 -16.97 26.89 -3.74
CA TRP A 390 -15.67 27.52 -3.67
C TRP A 390 -14.54 26.65 -4.19
N TYR A 391 -14.61 25.35 -3.94
CA TYR A 391 -13.63 24.42 -4.52
C TYR A 391 -13.67 24.44 -6.05
N TRP A 392 -14.82 24.20 -6.66
CA TRP A 392 -14.94 24.13 -8.12
C TRP A 392 -14.77 25.47 -8.79
N HIS A 393 -15.26 26.54 -8.20
CA HIS A 393 -15.06 27.91 -8.68
C HIS A 393 -13.56 28.25 -8.71
N SER A 394 -12.82 27.92 -7.64
CA SER A 394 -11.38 28.14 -7.60
C SER A 394 -10.62 27.26 -8.61
N VAL A 395 -11.03 26.00 -8.82
CA VAL A 395 -10.45 25.13 -9.86
C VAL A 395 -10.63 25.77 -11.24
N ALA A 396 -11.82 26.27 -11.54
CA ALA A 396 -12.12 26.89 -12.84
C ALA A 396 -11.35 28.21 -13.07
N ARG A 397 -11.23 29.05 -12.03
CA ARG A 397 -10.57 30.35 -12.13
C ARG A 397 -9.05 30.32 -11.98
N ARG A 398 -8.51 29.29 -11.27
CA ARG A 398 -7.08 29.16 -10.96
C ARG A 398 -6.53 27.75 -11.27
N PRO A 399 -6.74 27.17 -12.46
CA PRO A 399 -6.35 25.79 -12.76
C PRO A 399 -4.85 25.55 -12.59
N PHE A 400 -4.02 26.50 -12.97
CA PHE A 400 -2.57 26.40 -12.85
C PHE A 400 -2.09 26.32 -11.39
N ALA A 401 -2.74 27.03 -10.47
CA ALA A 401 -2.40 26.94 -9.04
C ALA A 401 -2.72 25.54 -8.46
N PHE A 402 -3.80 24.90 -8.93
CA PHE A 402 -4.10 23.51 -8.57
C PHE A 402 -3.08 22.55 -9.16
N ILE A 403 -2.70 22.72 -10.42
CA ILE A 403 -1.67 21.89 -11.07
C ILE A 403 -0.34 22.06 -10.35
N ASP A 404 0.07 23.28 -10.04
CA ASP A 404 1.32 23.57 -9.32
C ASP A 404 1.34 22.92 -7.93
N LYS A 405 0.24 23.03 -7.17
CA LYS A 405 0.08 22.36 -5.88
C LYS A 405 0.23 20.83 -6.02
N ILE A 406 -0.44 20.21 -7.01
CA ILE A 406 -0.37 18.76 -7.23
C ILE A 406 1.03 18.37 -7.68
N ALA A 407 1.62 19.09 -8.60
CA ALA A 407 2.99 18.85 -9.08
C ALA A 407 4.02 18.99 -7.94
N GLY A 408 3.89 20.02 -7.10
CA GLY A 408 4.73 20.19 -5.92
C GLY A 408 4.62 19.00 -4.94
N GLN A 409 3.41 18.49 -4.70
CA GLN A 409 3.20 17.31 -3.85
C GLN A 409 3.74 16.02 -4.49
N LEU A 410 3.58 15.83 -5.80
CA LEU A 410 4.22 14.74 -6.55
C LEU A 410 5.74 14.84 -6.44
N GLY A 411 6.29 16.05 -6.56
CA GLY A 411 7.72 16.32 -6.40
C GLY A 411 8.27 15.88 -5.05
N VAL A 412 7.50 15.97 -3.97
CA VAL A 412 7.90 15.44 -2.66
C VAL A 412 8.05 13.93 -2.70
N PHE A 413 7.09 13.20 -3.29
CA PHE A 413 7.14 11.73 -3.38
C PHE A 413 8.22 11.21 -4.34
N TYR A 414 8.50 11.95 -5.40
CA TYR A 414 9.50 11.60 -6.41
C TYR A 414 10.79 12.42 -6.31
N SER A 415 11.07 12.99 -5.14
CA SER A 415 12.34 13.68 -4.90
C SER A 415 13.55 12.74 -5.00
N THR A 416 14.75 13.34 -5.06
CA THR A 416 16.02 12.58 -5.04
C THR A 416 16.22 11.76 -3.77
N ASN A 417 15.43 12.03 -2.71
CA ASN A 417 15.34 11.24 -1.48
C ASN A 417 13.95 10.62 -1.40
N CYS A 418 13.58 9.75 -2.32
CA CYS A 418 12.24 9.17 -2.39
C CYS A 418 11.74 8.70 -0.99
N PRO A 419 10.70 9.33 -0.43
CA PRO A 419 10.26 9.05 0.94
C PRO A 419 9.74 7.63 1.16
N ALA A 420 9.41 6.88 0.08
CA ALA A 420 9.03 5.47 0.18
C ALA A 420 10.12 4.63 0.85
N PHE A 421 11.38 5.05 0.74
CA PHE A 421 12.54 4.38 1.35
C PHE A 421 13.06 5.12 2.59
N SER A 422 12.23 5.93 3.25
CA SER A 422 12.61 6.59 4.49
C SER A 422 12.78 5.57 5.62
N ALA A 423 14.02 5.33 6.04
CA ALA A 423 14.32 4.48 7.17
C ALA A 423 14.52 5.33 8.44
N ARG A 424 13.78 5.03 9.49
CA ARG A 424 14.07 5.53 10.84
C ARG A 424 15.04 4.58 11.53
N GLU A 425 16.05 5.13 12.18
CA GLU A 425 17.05 4.33 12.91
C GLU A 425 16.44 3.54 14.06
N ALA A 426 15.51 4.14 14.78
CA ALA A 426 14.84 3.53 15.90
C ALA A 426 13.39 3.99 16.02
N TRP A 427 12.54 3.11 16.58
CA TRP A 427 11.15 3.39 16.92
C TRP A 427 10.95 3.25 18.43
N PRO A 428 10.79 4.35 19.18
CA PRO A 428 10.42 4.28 20.58
C PRO A 428 8.93 3.93 20.71
N LEU A 429 8.61 2.68 21.04
CA LEU A 429 7.22 2.23 21.22
C LEU A 429 6.63 2.72 22.55
N SER A 430 7.44 2.78 23.59
CA SER A 430 7.00 3.08 24.96
C SER A 430 6.63 4.54 25.19
N SER A 431 7.63 5.41 25.09
CA SER A 431 7.49 6.80 25.53
C SER A 431 6.63 7.67 24.61
N TRP A 432 6.52 7.31 23.34
CA TRP A 432 5.77 8.10 22.37
C TRP A 432 4.53 7.38 21.82
N SER A 433 4.66 6.14 21.36
CA SER A 433 3.56 5.45 20.68
C SER A 433 2.50 4.96 21.66
N TYR A 434 2.88 4.27 22.74
CA TYR A 434 1.91 3.81 23.75
C TYR A 434 1.35 4.95 24.61
N ALA A 435 2.14 6.00 24.90
CA ALA A 435 1.62 7.20 25.58
C ALA A 435 0.55 7.91 24.74
N ARG A 436 0.76 8.01 23.43
CA ARG A 436 -0.21 8.59 22.49
C ARG A 436 -1.44 7.69 22.35
N SER A 437 -1.25 6.37 22.26
CA SER A 437 -2.33 5.39 22.27
C SER A 437 -3.19 5.49 23.53
N LEU A 438 -2.55 5.55 24.72
CA LEU A 438 -3.26 5.71 25.98
C LEU A 438 -4.04 7.02 26.04
N SER A 439 -3.47 8.14 25.59
CA SER A 439 -4.18 9.42 25.51
C SER A 439 -5.45 9.32 24.66
N ALA A 440 -5.39 8.57 23.54
CA ALA A 440 -6.55 8.32 22.71
C ALA A 440 -7.60 7.44 23.39
N LEU A 441 -7.19 6.35 24.05
CA LEU A 441 -8.06 5.40 24.74
C LEU A 441 -8.68 5.98 26.02
N SER A 442 -7.99 6.91 26.69
CA SER A 442 -8.45 7.54 27.94
C SER A 442 -9.54 8.61 27.76
N LYS A 443 -9.93 8.94 26.54
CA LYS A 443 -11.06 9.86 26.32
C LYS A 443 -12.35 9.26 26.88
N PRO A 444 -13.22 10.08 27.56
CA PRO A 444 -14.40 9.56 28.26
C PRO A 444 -15.28 8.63 27.44
N ARG A 445 -15.52 9.00 26.17
CA ARG A 445 -16.32 8.19 25.26
C ARG A 445 -15.64 6.87 24.86
N SER A 446 -14.31 6.86 24.70
CA SER A 446 -13.54 5.65 24.40
C SER A 446 -13.58 4.69 25.58
N LEU A 447 -13.35 5.20 26.79
CA LEU A 447 -13.43 4.40 28.03
C LEU A 447 -14.82 3.82 28.24
N GLN A 448 -15.88 4.59 28.02
CA GLN A 448 -17.27 4.11 28.12
C GLN A 448 -17.56 2.95 27.15
N LEU A 449 -17.02 2.99 25.93
CA LEU A 449 -17.19 1.88 24.97
C LEU A 449 -16.34 0.68 25.34
N LEU A 450 -15.08 0.90 25.71
CA LEU A 450 -14.14 -0.17 26.08
C LEU A 450 -14.59 -0.90 27.36
N SER A 451 -15.19 -0.20 28.34
CA SER A 451 -15.71 -0.83 29.55
C SER A 451 -16.88 -1.82 29.31
N LYS A 452 -17.58 -1.68 28.19
CA LYS A 452 -18.65 -2.60 27.77
C LYS A 452 -18.14 -3.87 27.09
N ILE A 453 -16.86 -3.93 26.77
CA ILE A 453 -16.24 -5.04 26.04
C ILE A 453 -15.30 -5.77 26.99
N PRO A 454 -15.44 -7.09 27.21
CA PRO A 454 -14.66 -7.82 28.22
C PRO A 454 -13.14 -7.61 28.12
N ALA A 455 -12.59 -7.60 26.89
CA ALA A 455 -11.17 -7.36 26.63
C ALA A 455 -10.76 -5.88 26.68
N GLY A 456 -11.72 -4.94 26.69
CA GLY A 456 -11.43 -3.51 26.57
C GLY A 456 -10.67 -2.95 27.77
N SER A 457 -11.08 -3.33 28.99
CA SER A 457 -10.40 -2.93 30.22
C SER A 457 -8.99 -3.50 30.32
N ALA A 458 -8.78 -4.75 29.89
CA ALA A 458 -7.45 -5.36 29.83
C ALA A 458 -6.54 -4.63 28.83
N PHE A 459 -7.07 -4.30 27.65
CA PHE A 459 -6.33 -3.55 26.62
C PHE A 459 -5.84 -2.18 27.13
N VAL A 460 -6.73 -1.40 27.81
CA VAL A 460 -6.34 -0.13 28.40
C VAL A 460 -5.25 -0.32 29.46
N LYS A 461 -5.41 -1.32 30.32
CA LYS A 461 -4.45 -1.64 31.41
C LYS A 461 -3.08 -2.02 30.86
N HIS A 462 -3.03 -2.89 29.83
CA HIS A 462 -1.79 -3.28 29.16
C HIS A 462 -1.13 -2.07 28.48
N THR A 463 -1.89 -1.25 27.75
CA THR A 463 -1.37 -0.01 27.14
C THR A 463 -0.78 0.94 28.19
N GLN A 464 -1.41 1.02 29.38
CA GLN A 464 -0.91 1.82 30.49
C GLN A 464 0.42 1.31 31.05
N VAL A 465 0.60 0.00 31.17
CA VAL A 465 1.87 -0.62 31.60
C VAL A 465 2.96 -0.40 30.54
N LEU A 466 2.64 -0.68 29.27
CA LEU A 466 3.58 -0.54 28.16
C LEU A 466 4.07 0.89 27.95
N ARG A 467 3.31 1.89 28.37
CA ARG A 467 3.74 3.30 28.36
C ARG A 467 5.04 3.54 29.12
N PHE A 468 5.32 2.75 30.15
CA PHE A 468 6.53 2.87 30.99
C PHE A 468 7.65 1.89 30.60
N SER A 469 7.45 1.08 29.57
CA SER A 469 8.43 0.09 29.13
C SER A 469 9.42 0.72 28.14
N ASP A 470 10.71 0.50 28.31
CA ASP A 470 11.76 1.00 27.40
C ASP A 470 11.91 0.06 26.19
N ILE A 471 10.90 0.09 25.30
CA ILE A 471 10.90 -0.71 24.09
C ILE A 471 11.37 0.15 22.92
N VAL A 472 12.56 -0.12 22.42
CA VAL A 472 13.13 0.56 21.24
C VAL A 472 13.44 -0.49 20.18
N VAL A 473 12.80 -0.34 19.03
CA VAL A 473 13.05 -1.19 17.85
C VAL A 473 14.08 -0.53 16.97
N ASN A 474 15.31 -1.07 16.97
CA ASN A 474 16.39 -0.56 16.14
C ASN A 474 16.29 -1.09 14.70
N GLN A 475 16.53 -0.21 13.75
CA GLN A 475 16.65 -0.59 12.34
C GLN A 475 18.03 -1.20 12.09
N ASN A 476 18.08 -2.31 11.36
CA ASN A 476 19.32 -2.91 10.93
C ASN A 476 20.09 -1.94 10.02
N LYS A 477 21.39 -1.71 10.30
CA LYS A 477 22.25 -0.78 9.53
C LYS A 477 22.32 -1.15 8.03
N GLY A 478 22.38 -2.44 7.70
CA GLY A 478 22.37 -2.90 6.32
C GLY A 478 21.08 -2.50 5.58
N VAL A 479 19.93 -2.67 6.24
CA VAL A 479 18.63 -2.23 5.70
C VAL A 479 18.58 -0.71 5.53
N GLN A 480 19.15 0.08 6.45
CA GLN A 480 19.24 1.54 6.32
C GLN A 480 20.07 1.96 5.10
N ILE A 481 21.23 1.34 4.91
CA ILE A 481 22.08 1.61 3.74
C ILE A 481 21.33 1.28 2.44
N CYS A 482 20.64 0.14 2.39
CA CYS A 482 19.83 -0.23 1.24
C CYS A 482 18.72 0.79 0.98
N HIS A 483 17.98 1.21 2.01
CA HIS A 483 16.97 2.27 1.89
C HIS A 483 17.55 3.56 1.32
N PHE A 484 18.71 3.98 1.83
CA PHE A 484 19.39 5.17 1.32
C PHE A 484 19.74 5.05 -0.17
N CYS A 485 20.34 3.93 -0.59
CA CYS A 485 20.68 3.68 -1.99
C CYS A 485 19.45 3.68 -2.89
N PHE A 486 18.38 3.00 -2.47
CA PHE A 486 17.15 2.92 -3.23
C PHE A 486 16.43 4.28 -3.31
N ALA A 487 16.40 5.04 -2.21
CA ALA A 487 15.82 6.38 -2.20
C ALA A 487 16.54 7.33 -3.19
N ARG A 488 17.87 7.28 -3.25
CA ARG A 488 18.67 8.14 -4.12
C ARG A 488 18.58 7.77 -5.59
N THR A 489 18.39 6.50 -5.90
CA THR A 489 18.38 5.99 -7.28
C THR A 489 16.97 5.86 -7.86
N TYR A 490 15.92 5.98 -7.05
CA TYR A 490 14.54 5.73 -7.48
C TYR A 490 14.11 6.57 -8.68
N LEU A 491 14.26 7.89 -8.57
CA LEU A 491 13.87 8.83 -9.62
C LEU A 491 14.70 8.62 -10.91
N ALA A 492 16.00 8.40 -10.77
CA ALA A 492 16.87 8.16 -11.94
C ALA A 492 16.47 6.88 -12.68
N ILE A 493 16.22 5.79 -11.95
CA ILE A 493 15.80 4.52 -12.54
C ILE A 493 14.43 4.66 -13.20
N LEU A 494 13.48 5.39 -12.59
CA LEU A 494 12.16 5.67 -13.15
C LEU A 494 12.29 6.43 -14.49
N ILE A 495 13.06 7.54 -14.50
CA ILE A 495 13.24 8.40 -15.69
C ILE A 495 13.92 7.65 -16.83
N ILE A 496 14.83 6.72 -16.52
CA ILE A 496 15.51 5.93 -17.55
C ILE A 496 14.62 4.78 -18.03
N SER A 497 14.03 4.01 -17.09
CA SER A 497 13.37 2.74 -17.42
C SER A 497 12.01 2.92 -18.09
N VAL A 498 11.18 3.87 -17.65
CA VAL A 498 9.82 4.03 -18.18
C VAL A 498 9.80 4.51 -19.63
N PRO A 499 10.53 5.59 -20.03
CA PRO A 499 10.61 5.98 -21.44
C PRO A 499 11.27 4.92 -22.32
N LEU A 500 12.32 4.27 -21.81
CA LEU A 500 12.99 3.18 -22.54
C LEU A 500 12.06 1.98 -22.75
N ALA A 501 11.26 1.61 -21.75
CA ALA A 501 10.27 0.55 -21.85
C ALA A 501 9.17 0.92 -22.87
N GLY A 502 8.68 2.15 -22.83
CA GLY A 502 7.74 2.68 -23.82
C GLY A 502 8.31 2.57 -25.24
N TRP A 503 9.49 3.10 -25.46
CA TRP A 503 10.17 3.01 -26.77
C TRP A 503 10.36 1.56 -27.24
N PHE A 504 10.73 0.66 -26.31
CA PHE A 504 10.90 -0.76 -26.60
C PHE A 504 9.60 -1.43 -27.04
N ILE A 505 8.47 -1.12 -26.39
CA ILE A 505 7.16 -1.63 -26.76
C ILE A 505 6.76 -1.18 -28.17
N PHE A 506 7.00 0.08 -28.52
CA PHE A 506 6.65 0.63 -29.83
C PHE A 506 7.57 0.11 -30.95
N LYS A 507 8.88 0.10 -30.74
CA LYS A 507 9.84 -0.30 -31.78
C LYS A 507 9.82 -1.81 -32.03
N ARG A 508 9.71 -2.63 -31.01
CA ARG A 508 9.79 -4.10 -31.09
C ARG A 508 8.52 -4.79 -31.59
N SER A 509 7.50 -4.01 -31.96
CA SER A 509 6.31 -4.54 -32.65
C SER A 509 6.63 -5.35 -33.90
N ARG A 510 7.85 -5.19 -34.43
CA ARG A 510 8.34 -5.81 -35.68
C ARG A 510 9.24 -7.06 -35.47
N SER A 511 9.72 -7.35 -34.25
CA SER A 511 10.83 -8.31 -34.05
C SER A 511 10.47 -9.60 -33.29
N GLY A 512 9.20 -9.89 -33.03
CA GLY A 512 8.78 -11.18 -32.40
C GLY A 512 9.22 -11.39 -30.93
N GLU A 513 9.99 -10.49 -30.33
CA GLU A 513 10.41 -10.60 -28.94
C GLU A 513 9.30 -10.17 -27.97
N SER A 514 9.27 -10.79 -26.78
CA SER A 514 8.26 -10.53 -25.77
C SER A 514 8.32 -9.07 -25.28
N LYS A 515 7.21 -8.34 -25.37
CA LYS A 515 7.05 -6.98 -24.86
C LYS A 515 6.63 -6.92 -23.40
N TRP A 516 6.27 -8.06 -22.84
CA TRP A 516 5.66 -8.14 -21.52
C TRP A 516 6.57 -7.66 -20.40
N PRO A 517 7.88 -7.96 -20.38
CA PRO A 517 8.76 -7.42 -19.34
C PRO A 517 8.79 -5.88 -19.30
N ALA A 518 8.85 -5.24 -20.49
CA ALA A 518 8.81 -3.78 -20.60
C ALA A 518 7.44 -3.20 -20.18
N PHE A 519 6.36 -3.87 -20.59
CA PHE A 519 5.01 -3.49 -20.17
C PHE A 519 4.87 -3.55 -18.62
N LEU A 520 5.40 -4.58 -17.98
CA LEU A 520 5.37 -4.72 -16.53
C LEU A 520 6.18 -3.64 -15.80
N VAL A 521 7.28 -3.12 -16.41
CA VAL A 521 7.99 -1.93 -15.86
C VAL A 521 7.04 -0.74 -15.80
N ILE A 522 6.38 -0.43 -16.91
CA ILE A 522 5.43 0.69 -16.97
C ILE A 522 4.27 0.45 -15.99
N PHE A 523 3.73 -0.77 -15.97
CA PHE A 523 2.60 -1.11 -15.11
C PHE A 523 2.92 -0.90 -13.61
N PHE A 524 4.03 -1.43 -13.10
CA PHE A 524 4.37 -1.31 -11.67
C PHE A 524 4.62 0.14 -11.26
N TYR A 525 5.31 0.93 -12.09
CA TYR A 525 5.47 2.35 -11.83
C TYR A 525 4.15 3.12 -11.93
N SER A 526 3.29 2.81 -12.90
CA SER A 526 1.98 3.43 -13.04
C SER A 526 1.05 3.12 -11.87
N ALA A 527 1.09 1.89 -11.35
CA ALA A 527 0.33 1.49 -10.17
C ALA A 527 0.77 2.30 -8.93
N ASN A 528 2.09 2.41 -8.71
CA ASN A 528 2.63 3.27 -7.65
C ASN A 528 2.24 4.74 -7.86
N PHE A 529 2.39 5.28 -9.08
CA PHE A 529 2.00 6.64 -9.44
C PHE A 529 0.51 6.89 -9.19
N GLY A 530 -0.37 5.95 -9.50
CA GLY A 530 -1.81 6.10 -9.28
C GLY A 530 -2.17 6.39 -7.84
N ASN A 531 -1.53 5.72 -6.88
CA ASN A 531 -1.75 6.00 -5.46
C ASN A 531 -1.14 7.35 -5.05
N VAL A 532 0.11 7.64 -5.44
CA VAL A 532 0.77 8.92 -5.16
C VAL A 532 -0.03 10.10 -5.72
N PHE A 533 -0.52 9.98 -6.94
CA PHE A 533 -1.34 11.01 -7.58
C PHE A 533 -2.66 11.22 -6.82
N GLY A 534 -3.36 10.13 -6.47
CA GLY A 534 -4.57 10.20 -5.65
C GLY A 534 -4.34 10.95 -4.34
N ILE A 535 -3.24 10.65 -3.62
CA ILE A 535 -2.85 11.35 -2.40
C ILE A 535 -2.57 12.83 -2.68
N SER A 536 -1.86 13.15 -3.76
CA SER A 536 -1.49 14.54 -4.11
C SER A 536 -2.69 15.40 -4.46
N VAL A 537 -3.75 14.80 -5.01
CA VAL A 537 -5.01 15.50 -5.34
C VAL A 537 -5.91 15.67 -4.11
N VAL A 538 -6.07 14.62 -3.30
CA VAL A 538 -7.18 14.53 -2.32
C VAL A 538 -6.71 14.66 -0.87
N HIS A 539 -5.41 14.55 -0.58
CA HIS A 539 -4.93 14.45 0.79
C HIS A 539 -3.87 15.48 1.16
N THR A 540 -3.69 15.64 2.48
CA THR A 540 -2.51 16.27 3.07
C THR A 540 -1.36 15.28 3.02
N THR A 541 -0.18 15.76 2.71
CA THR A 541 1.01 14.91 2.68
C THR A 541 1.61 14.73 4.09
N GLU A 542 1.05 13.85 4.89
CA GLU A 542 1.83 13.18 5.92
C GLU A 542 2.81 12.23 5.22
N VAL A 543 3.88 12.80 4.68
CA VAL A 543 4.76 12.14 3.70
C VAL A 543 5.24 10.77 4.19
N TRP A 544 5.68 10.67 5.44
CA TRP A 544 6.23 9.42 5.95
C TRP A 544 5.17 8.31 6.12
N ARG A 545 3.93 8.67 6.48
CA ARG A 545 2.84 7.70 6.62
C ARG A 545 2.45 7.12 5.27
N TYR A 546 2.19 7.99 4.31
CA TYR A 546 1.80 7.55 2.98
C TYR A 546 2.94 6.87 2.23
N SER A 547 4.17 7.32 2.41
CA SER A 547 5.34 6.71 1.79
C SER A 547 5.62 5.30 2.30
N THR A 548 5.37 5.01 3.58
CA THR A 548 5.56 3.66 4.11
C THR A 548 4.55 2.68 3.53
N VAL A 549 3.31 3.10 3.29
CA VAL A 549 2.32 2.26 2.60
C VAL A 549 2.76 1.96 1.17
N LEU A 550 3.33 2.93 0.48
CA LEU A 550 3.85 2.79 -0.89
C LEU A 550 5.13 1.96 -1.00
N PHE A 551 5.78 1.67 0.12
CA PHE A 551 7.12 1.10 0.14
C PHE A 551 7.23 -0.21 -0.66
N ILE A 552 6.32 -1.16 -0.45
CA ILE A 552 6.39 -2.47 -1.11
C ILE A 552 6.21 -2.35 -2.64
N ALA A 553 5.30 -1.48 -3.08
CA ALA A 553 5.06 -1.24 -4.50
C ALA A 553 6.22 -0.52 -5.18
N ALA A 554 6.79 0.51 -4.52
CA ALA A 554 7.95 1.25 -5.02
C ALA A 554 9.19 0.36 -5.12
N LEU A 555 9.45 -0.44 -4.08
CA LEU A 555 10.56 -1.40 -4.04
C LEU A 555 10.45 -2.43 -5.17
N PHE A 556 9.26 -3.00 -5.35
CA PHE A 556 9.03 -3.99 -6.40
C PHE A 556 9.21 -3.39 -7.80
N ALA A 557 8.65 -2.20 -8.04
CA ALA A 557 8.78 -1.49 -9.32
C ALA A 557 10.24 -1.19 -9.65
N GLN A 558 11.01 -0.66 -8.70
CA GLN A 558 12.41 -0.32 -8.89
C GLN A 558 13.28 -1.55 -9.14
N LEU A 559 13.12 -2.61 -8.36
CA LEU A 559 13.87 -3.86 -8.55
C LEU A 559 13.56 -4.49 -9.91
N TRP A 560 12.28 -4.51 -10.32
CA TRP A 560 11.91 -5.04 -11.63
C TRP A 560 12.50 -4.21 -12.77
N ALA A 561 12.49 -2.88 -12.64
CA ALA A 561 13.12 -2.00 -13.61
C ALA A 561 14.63 -2.24 -13.72
N ILE A 562 15.33 -2.37 -12.58
CA ILE A 562 16.76 -2.71 -12.56
C ILE A 562 16.99 -4.04 -13.26
N ARG A 563 16.24 -5.07 -12.93
CA ARG A 563 16.33 -6.40 -13.55
C ARG A 563 16.14 -6.33 -15.06
N TRP A 564 15.12 -5.59 -15.51
CA TRP A 564 14.83 -5.41 -16.94
C TRP A 564 15.92 -4.62 -17.67
N LEU A 565 16.47 -3.56 -17.05
CA LEU A 565 17.58 -2.78 -17.61
C LEU A 565 18.85 -3.63 -17.78
N ILE A 566 19.21 -4.44 -16.78
CA ILE A 566 20.37 -5.37 -16.86
C ILE A 566 20.19 -6.32 -18.04
N GLU A 567 19.01 -6.94 -18.19
CA GLU A 567 18.74 -7.88 -19.29
C GLU A 567 18.83 -7.18 -20.65
N THR A 568 18.25 -5.98 -20.78
CA THR A 568 18.26 -5.20 -22.03
C THR A 568 19.67 -4.75 -22.40
N ALA A 569 20.48 -4.33 -21.42
CA ALA A 569 21.86 -3.96 -21.64
C ALA A 569 22.71 -5.16 -22.08
N SER A 570 22.55 -6.31 -21.43
CA SER A 570 23.25 -7.55 -21.75
C SER A 570 22.95 -8.04 -23.19
N MET A 571 21.69 -7.92 -23.63
CA MET A 571 21.31 -8.26 -25.00
C MET A 571 22.01 -7.35 -26.04
N LYS A 572 22.06 -6.04 -25.76
CA LYS A 572 22.69 -5.09 -26.70
C LYS A 572 24.19 -5.27 -26.79
N LEU A 573 24.89 -5.55 -25.70
CA LEU A 573 26.32 -5.82 -25.71
C LEU A 573 26.66 -6.99 -26.63
N LEU A 574 25.88 -8.08 -26.57
CA LEU A 574 26.10 -9.24 -27.45
C LEU A 574 25.78 -8.95 -28.93
N GLU A 575 24.79 -8.10 -29.22
CA GLU A 575 24.57 -7.66 -30.61
C GLU A 575 25.80 -6.89 -31.17
N VAL A 576 26.42 -6.05 -30.34
CA VAL A 576 27.62 -5.31 -30.72
C VAL A 576 28.82 -6.25 -30.92
N GLU A 577 29.02 -7.19 -29.99
CA GLU A 577 30.11 -8.19 -30.08
C GLU A 577 29.93 -9.10 -31.30
N SER A 578 28.72 -9.59 -31.57
CA SER A 578 28.47 -10.43 -32.75
C SER A 578 28.70 -9.67 -34.06
N ARG A 579 28.29 -8.41 -34.17
CA ARG A 579 28.55 -7.56 -35.32
C ARG A 579 30.05 -7.28 -35.49
N ALA A 580 30.77 -7.08 -34.38
CA ALA A 580 32.21 -6.90 -34.40
C ALA A 580 32.96 -8.16 -34.87
N ALA A 581 32.51 -9.35 -34.40
CA ALA A 581 33.06 -10.63 -34.83
C ALA A 581 32.82 -10.90 -36.32
N ILE A 582 31.62 -10.64 -36.84
CA ILE A 582 31.28 -10.76 -38.26
C ILE A 582 32.17 -9.81 -39.10
N ARG A 583 32.39 -8.57 -38.68
CA ARG A 583 33.25 -7.61 -39.38
C ARG A 583 34.72 -8.05 -39.37
N ARG A 584 35.21 -8.70 -38.31
CA ARG A 584 36.57 -9.25 -38.25
C ARG A 584 36.73 -10.42 -39.23
N SER A 585 35.79 -11.40 -39.20
CA SER A 585 35.86 -12.53 -40.14
C SER A 585 35.77 -12.11 -41.62
N GLN A 586 35.03 -11.05 -41.93
CA GLN A 586 34.97 -10.49 -43.30
C GLN A 586 36.25 -9.78 -43.73
N ARG A 587 37.11 -9.32 -42.79
CA ARG A 587 38.40 -8.69 -43.09
C ARG A 587 39.53 -9.72 -43.23
N GLU A 588 39.39 -10.91 -42.67
CA GLU A 588 40.36 -12.00 -42.67
C GLU A 588 40.21 -12.94 -43.87
N VAL A 589 39.21 -12.74 -44.75
CA VAL A 589 39.12 -13.49 -46.02
C VAL A 589 40.11 -12.88 -46.98
N PRO A 590 41.22 -13.59 -47.34
CA PRO A 590 42.20 -13.09 -48.30
C PRO A 590 41.53 -12.90 -49.67
N LYS A 591 41.79 -11.79 -50.34
CA LYS A 591 41.40 -11.56 -51.74
C LYS A 591 42.05 -12.52 -52.66
#